data_ffaac71301c3cce263d3757268cc68d5
#
_entry.id   ffaac71301c3cce263d3757268cc68d5
#
_cell.length_a   1.000
_cell.length_b   1.000
_cell.length_c   1.000
_cell.angle_alpha   90.00
_cell.angle_beta   90.00
_cell.angle_gamma   90.00
#
_symmetry.space_group_name_H-M   'P 1'
#
loop_
_entity.id
_entity.type
_entity.pdbx_description
1 polymer ?
#
loop_
_entity_poly.entity_id
_entity_poly.type
_entity_poly.pdbx_seq_one_letter_code
_entity_poly.pdbx_strand_id
1 'polypeptide(L)'
;MADKSISFSPAMATAVLTGRKTLTRRLLADGKPLPYAPGDTIWCRETHYRTGYWEQHYKTDQALRDNKPSWRFVGITDASTFELPRFCSEPPQGVPRENHHVPRLYRRPARFMFKAHARLHLDVEECYAQRLQDAPDHDFSEEGISAISKDGKRLKFGIPDRDGLPGRDNVGWSWSDWQTTPRLAFRRLWDSIHGDGAFDS
;
A
#
# COMPACT_ATOMS: atom_id res chain seq x y z
N MET A 1 -9.13 15.96 17.45
CA MET A 1 -8.47 14.67 17.22
C MET A 1 -7.48 14.84 16.07
N ALA A 2 -6.27 14.31 16.22
CA ALA A 2 -5.28 14.37 15.14
C ALA A 2 -5.76 13.48 13.97
N ASP A 3 -5.56 13.95 12.74
CA ASP A 3 -5.95 13.25 11.52
C ASP A 3 -4.90 12.19 11.19
N LYS A 4 -5.05 11.00 11.78
CA LYS A 4 -4.09 9.90 11.68
C LYS A 4 -4.36 9.03 10.47
N SER A 5 -3.29 8.55 9.82
CA SER A 5 -3.41 7.68 8.64
C SER A 5 -2.37 6.58 8.63
N ILE A 6 -2.68 5.48 7.94
CA ILE A 6 -1.79 4.36 7.71
C ILE A 6 -1.76 4.01 6.21
N SER A 7 -0.61 3.58 5.69
CA SER A 7 -0.50 3.17 4.28
C SER A 7 -0.48 1.66 4.15
N PHE A 8 -1.27 1.13 3.22
CA PHE A 8 -1.31 -0.28 2.87
C PHE A 8 -0.94 -0.51 1.40
N SER A 9 -0.30 -1.65 1.13
CA SER A 9 -0.20 -2.18 -0.23
C SER A 9 -1.59 -2.65 -0.71
N PRO A 10 -1.81 -2.83 -2.01
CA PRO A 10 -3.09 -3.34 -2.52
C PRO A 10 -3.51 -4.68 -1.89
N ALA A 11 -2.57 -5.61 -1.68
CA ALA A 11 -2.83 -6.89 -1.02
C ALA A 11 -3.30 -6.70 0.43
N MET A 12 -2.63 -5.82 1.18
CA MET A 12 -2.99 -5.53 2.57
C MET A 12 -4.35 -4.82 2.67
N ALA A 13 -4.63 -3.85 1.79
CA ALA A 13 -5.94 -3.20 1.73
C ALA A 13 -7.07 -4.21 1.44
N THR A 14 -6.83 -5.14 0.51
CA THR A 14 -7.78 -6.23 0.24
C THR A 14 -7.95 -7.15 1.45
N ALA A 15 -6.87 -7.49 2.16
CA ALA A 15 -6.93 -8.33 3.36
C ALA A 15 -7.76 -7.66 4.48
N VAL A 16 -7.63 -6.35 4.66
CA VAL A 16 -8.47 -5.57 5.59
C VAL A 16 -9.94 -5.60 5.16
N LEU A 17 -10.22 -5.30 3.88
CA LEU A 17 -11.59 -5.28 3.35
C LEU A 17 -12.31 -6.63 3.48
N THR A 18 -11.58 -7.73 3.41
CA THR A 18 -12.12 -9.09 3.53
C THR A 18 -12.08 -9.63 4.97
N GLY A 19 -11.71 -8.81 5.95
CA GLY A 19 -11.62 -9.20 7.35
C GLY A 19 -10.48 -10.17 7.69
N ARG A 20 -9.59 -10.46 6.73
CA ARG A 20 -8.44 -11.37 6.96
C ARG A 20 -7.30 -10.70 7.71
N LYS A 21 -7.21 -9.38 7.67
CA LYS A 21 -6.20 -8.60 8.37
C LYS A 21 -6.87 -7.73 9.41
N THR A 22 -6.65 -8.07 10.66
CA THR A 22 -7.14 -7.34 11.84
C THR A 22 -6.01 -6.71 12.64
N LEU A 23 -4.78 -7.22 12.45
CA LEU A 23 -3.59 -6.74 13.12
C LEU A 23 -2.59 -6.14 12.11
N THR A 24 -1.87 -5.10 12.51
CA THR A 24 -0.81 -4.51 11.67
C THR A 24 0.38 -4.06 12.50
N ARG A 25 1.58 -4.44 12.07
CA ARG A 25 2.85 -4.08 12.70
C ARG A 25 3.56 -3.00 11.91
N ARG A 26 4.23 -2.13 12.62
CA ARG A 26 5.09 -1.08 12.07
C ARG A 26 6.33 -0.93 12.93
N LEU A 27 7.45 -0.61 12.31
CA LEU A 27 8.65 -0.24 13.04
C LEU A 27 8.38 1.00 13.87
N LEU A 28 8.71 0.94 15.15
CA LEU A 28 8.72 2.07 16.06
C LEU A 28 10.16 2.57 16.16
N ALA A 29 10.38 3.84 15.86
CA ALA A 29 11.70 4.44 16.06
C ALA A 29 11.98 4.59 17.56
N ASP A 30 13.22 4.35 17.96
CA ASP A 30 13.66 4.42 19.34
C ASP A 30 13.29 5.76 19.99
N GLY A 31 12.75 5.68 21.19
CA GLY A 31 12.33 6.84 21.97
C GLY A 31 11.10 7.58 21.43
N LYS A 32 10.43 7.06 20.38
CA LYS A 32 9.19 7.65 19.90
C LYS A 32 7.98 7.06 20.62
N PRO A 33 6.96 7.88 20.92
CA PRO A 33 5.70 7.39 21.45
C PRO A 33 4.98 6.54 20.41
N LEU A 34 4.07 5.69 20.87
CA LEU A 34 3.17 4.96 19.99
C LEU A 34 2.38 5.93 19.10
N PRO A 35 2.26 5.65 17.80
CA PRO A 35 1.61 6.56 16.85
C PRO A 35 0.09 6.62 17.02
N TYR A 36 -0.49 5.60 17.62
CA TYR A 36 -1.94 5.43 17.81
C TYR A 36 -2.26 5.10 19.26
N ALA A 37 -3.52 5.31 19.65
CA ALA A 37 -4.05 4.93 20.94
C ALA A 37 -5.42 4.23 20.75
N PRO A 38 -5.85 3.38 21.68
CA PRO A 38 -7.19 2.83 21.68
C PRO A 38 -8.24 3.93 21.55
N GLY A 39 -9.23 3.73 20.67
CA GLY A 39 -10.27 4.69 20.35
C GLY A 39 -9.90 5.73 19.27
N ASP A 40 -8.68 5.71 18.74
CA ASP A 40 -8.36 6.49 17.53
C ASP A 40 -9.06 5.87 16.31
N THR A 41 -9.60 6.73 15.46
CA THR A 41 -10.00 6.34 14.09
C THR A 41 -8.92 6.76 13.12
N ILE A 42 -8.40 5.82 12.34
CA ILE A 42 -7.38 6.06 11.33
C ILE A 42 -7.92 5.78 9.93
N TRP A 43 -7.53 6.58 8.96
CA TRP A 43 -7.89 6.35 7.57
C TRP A 43 -6.75 5.69 6.81
N CYS A 44 -7.08 4.77 5.91
CA CYS A 44 -6.10 3.99 5.17
C CYS A 44 -5.77 4.65 3.84
N ARG A 45 -4.47 4.84 3.60
CA ARG A 45 -3.94 5.25 2.31
C ARG A 45 -3.58 4.02 1.49
N GLU A 46 -4.09 3.94 0.29
CA GLU A 46 -3.77 2.86 -0.65
C GLU A 46 -3.43 3.41 -2.04
N THR A 47 -2.80 2.59 -2.85
CA THR A 47 -2.64 2.92 -4.26
C THR A 47 -4.04 3.08 -4.87
N HIS A 48 -4.27 4.20 -5.53
CA HIS A 48 -5.57 4.57 -6.07
C HIS A 48 -5.43 5.09 -7.50
N TYR A 49 -6.56 5.28 -8.16
CA TYR A 49 -6.62 5.79 -9.51
C TYR A 49 -7.31 7.15 -9.50
N ARG A 50 -6.75 8.10 -10.22
CA ARG A 50 -7.29 9.45 -10.27
C ARG A 50 -7.22 10.00 -11.70
N THR A 51 -8.30 10.59 -12.14
CA THR A 51 -8.34 11.33 -13.39
C THR A 51 -7.61 12.65 -13.23
N GLY A 52 -6.81 13.00 -14.23
CA GLY A 52 -6.06 14.23 -14.23
C GLY A 52 -5.08 14.28 -15.40
N TYR A 53 -4.24 15.26 -15.38
CA TYR A 53 -3.16 15.45 -16.35
C TYR A 53 -1.88 15.91 -15.66
N TRP A 54 -0.80 15.93 -16.40
CA TRP A 54 0.47 16.45 -15.91
C TRP A 54 0.76 17.78 -16.57
N GLU A 55 1.21 18.75 -15.78
CA GLU A 55 1.70 20.03 -16.27
C GLU A 55 3.13 20.27 -15.82
N GLN A 56 3.88 20.98 -16.65
CA GLN A 56 5.20 21.45 -16.29
C GLN A 56 5.09 22.67 -15.37
N HIS A 57 5.91 22.71 -14.35
CA HIS A 57 6.08 23.90 -13.52
C HIS A 57 7.52 24.01 -13.05
N TYR A 58 7.94 25.21 -12.73
CA TYR A 58 9.26 25.49 -12.20
C TYR A 58 9.16 25.73 -10.70
N LYS A 59 9.89 24.94 -9.90
CA LYS A 59 9.83 25.01 -8.43
C LYS A 59 10.52 26.24 -7.88
N THR A 60 11.50 26.77 -8.61
CA THR A 60 12.32 27.92 -8.21
C THR A 60 12.64 28.77 -9.42
N ASP A 61 12.99 30.04 -9.20
CA ASP A 61 13.47 30.96 -10.26
C ASP A 61 14.74 30.43 -10.93
N GLN A 62 15.58 29.72 -10.16
CA GLN A 62 16.78 29.08 -10.73
C GLN A 62 16.39 27.95 -11.69
N ALA A 63 15.40 27.11 -11.33
CA ALA A 63 14.92 26.06 -12.22
C ALA A 63 14.31 26.63 -13.51
N LEU A 64 13.67 27.80 -13.44
CA LEU A 64 13.16 28.50 -14.61
C LEU A 64 14.31 28.98 -15.51
N ARG A 65 15.34 29.65 -14.94
CA ARG A 65 16.54 30.10 -15.68
C ARG A 65 17.29 28.93 -16.33
N ASP A 66 17.40 27.82 -15.62
CA ASP A 66 18.09 26.60 -16.09
C ASP A 66 17.23 25.76 -17.04
N ASN A 67 16.00 26.17 -17.32
CA ASN A 67 15.00 25.40 -18.09
C ASN A 67 14.83 23.95 -17.59
N LYS A 68 14.78 23.78 -16.26
CA LYS A 68 14.60 22.47 -15.57
C LYS A 68 13.21 22.35 -14.96
N PRO A 69 12.17 22.08 -15.76
CA PRO A 69 10.84 21.95 -15.23
C PRO A 69 10.69 20.69 -14.38
N SER A 70 9.78 20.75 -13.44
CA SER A 70 9.24 19.60 -12.72
C SER A 70 7.84 19.29 -13.25
N TRP A 71 7.38 18.06 -13.03
CA TRP A 71 6.02 17.68 -13.36
C TRP A 71 5.11 17.76 -12.14
N ARG A 72 3.97 18.41 -12.30
CA ARG A 72 2.91 18.48 -11.29
C ARG A 72 1.66 17.78 -11.81
N PHE A 73 1.10 16.89 -11.00
CA PHE A 73 -0.18 16.24 -11.33
C PHE A 73 -1.33 17.16 -10.93
N VAL A 74 -2.19 17.46 -11.88
CA VAL A 74 -3.43 18.22 -11.69
C VAL A 74 -4.59 17.24 -11.76
N GLY A 75 -5.23 17.00 -10.61
CA GLY A 75 -6.40 16.12 -10.56
C GLY A 75 -7.65 16.82 -10.98
N ILE A 76 -8.51 16.12 -11.70
CA ILE A 76 -9.83 16.57 -12.12
C ILE A 76 -10.86 15.93 -11.20
N THR A 77 -11.74 16.73 -10.62
CA THR A 77 -12.78 16.27 -9.69
C THR A 77 -14.03 15.78 -10.43
N ASP A 78 -14.32 16.36 -11.59
CA ASP A 78 -15.41 15.93 -12.46
C ASP A 78 -14.84 15.35 -13.75
N ALA A 79 -14.83 14.01 -13.80
CA ALA A 79 -14.34 13.25 -14.94
C ALA A 79 -15.47 12.75 -15.85
N SER A 80 -16.72 13.08 -15.54
CA SER A 80 -17.90 12.57 -16.26
C SER A 80 -17.97 13.01 -17.72
N THR A 81 -17.26 14.08 -18.07
CA THR A 81 -17.25 14.66 -19.42
C THR A 81 -16.13 14.15 -20.32
N PHE A 82 -15.24 13.27 -19.81
CA PHE A 82 -14.08 12.81 -20.56
C PHE A 82 -14.18 11.33 -20.92
N GLU A 83 -13.99 11.00 -22.19
CA GLU A 83 -13.63 9.64 -22.58
C GLU A 83 -12.18 9.39 -22.14
N LEU A 84 -12.00 8.44 -21.20
CA LEU A 84 -10.70 8.11 -20.63
C LEU A 84 -10.07 6.95 -21.40
N PRO A 85 -9.17 7.19 -22.36
CA PRO A 85 -8.81 6.18 -23.33
C PRO A 85 -7.93 5.05 -22.80
N ARG A 86 -7.12 5.27 -21.79
CA ARG A 86 -6.25 4.23 -21.18
C ARG A 86 -5.72 4.66 -19.84
N PHE A 87 -5.44 3.65 -19.02
CA PHE A 87 -4.71 3.77 -17.77
C PHE A 87 -3.23 4.14 -18.01
N CYS A 88 -2.74 5.14 -17.28
CA CYS A 88 -1.34 5.55 -17.23
C CYS A 88 -0.84 5.52 -15.78
N SER A 89 0.33 4.94 -15.54
CA SER A 89 0.91 4.83 -14.19
C SER A 89 1.97 5.87 -13.88
N GLU A 90 2.54 6.53 -14.88
CA GLU A 90 3.74 7.34 -14.75
C GLU A 90 3.58 8.72 -15.37
N PRO A 91 4.30 9.75 -14.84
CA PRO A 91 4.39 11.03 -15.50
C PRO A 91 5.12 10.88 -16.85
N PRO A 92 4.87 11.80 -17.79
CA PRO A 92 5.63 11.84 -19.03
C PRO A 92 7.14 11.89 -18.75
N GLN A 93 7.94 11.10 -19.50
CA GLN A 93 9.39 11.16 -19.42
C GLN A 93 9.91 12.17 -20.45
N GLY A 94 10.87 12.99 -20.04
CA GLY A 94 11.48 14.01 -20.91
C GLY A 94 10.56 15.21 -21.20
N VAL A 95 10.85 15.94 -22.28
CA VAL A 95 9.98 17.01 -22.80
C VAL A 95 8.90 16.35 -23.68
N PRO A 96 7.63 16.34 -23.25
CA PRO A 96 6.59 15.66 -24.03
C PRO A 96 6.39 16.37 -25.37
N ARG A 97 6.43 15.62 -26.44
CA ARG A 97 6.06 16.10 -27.75
C ARG A 97 4.54 16.14 -27.99
N GLU A 98 3.75 15.47 -27.13
CA GLU A 98 2.31 15.29 -27.32
C GLU A 98 1.51 15.48 -26.02
N ASN A 99 0.38 16.11 -26.13
CA ASN A 99 -0.81 16.27 -25.25
C ASN A 99 -0.79 15.64 -23.84
N HIS A 100 0.20 15.97 -23.02
CA HIS A 100 0.20 15.62 -21.60
C HIS A 100 -0.87 16.39 -20.79
N HIS A 101 -1.48 17.40 -21.38
CA HIS A 101 -2.66 18.09 -20.86
C HIS A 101 -3.97 17.33 -21.07
N VAL A 102 -3.97 16.25 -21.84
CA VAL A 102 -5.17 15.43 -22.01
C VAL A 102 -5.44 14.64 -20.74
N PRO A 103 -6.63 14.77 -20.15
CA PRO A 103 -7.00 14.00 -18.96
C PRO A 103 -6.96 12.50 -19.21
N ARG A 104 -6.37 11.77 -18.27
CA ARG A 104 -6.29 10.31 -18.29
C ARG A 104 -6.47 9.77 -16.87
N LEU A 105 -6.69 8.47 -16.76
CA LEU A 105 -6.73 7.78 -15.48
C LEU A 105 -5.30 7.40 -15.07
N TYR A 106 -4.79 8.00 -14.01
CA TYR A 106 -3.45 7.72 -13.51
C TYR A 106 -3.48 6.91 -12.22
N ARG A 107 -2.62 5.90 -12.13
CA ARG A 107 -2.32 5.23 -10.88
C ARG A 107 -1.49 6.16 -9.99
N ARG A 108 -1.98 6.40 -8.78
CA ARG A 108 -1.33 7.27 -7.80
C ARG A 108 -0.86 6.46 -6.59
N PRO A 109 0.40 6.63 -6.15
CA PRO A 109 0.87 6.01 -4.91
C PRO A 109 0.05 6.44 -3.69
N ALA A 110 -0.03 5.56 -2.70
CA ALA A 110 -0.77 5.78 -1.45
C ALA A 110 -0.49 7.13 -0.77
N ARG A 111 0.77 7.60 -0.80
CA ARG A 111 1.17 8.89 -0.18
C ARG A 111 0.45 10.12 -0.74
N PHE A 112 -0.15 10.02 -1.92
CA PHE A 112 -0.89 11.10 -2.57
C PHE A 112 -2.41 10.98 -2.43
N MET A 113 -2.88 10.03 -1.65
CA MET A 113 -4.30 9.86 -1.37
C MET A 113 -4.76 10.90 -0.35
N PHE A 114 -5.87 11.55 -0.63
CA PHE A 114 -6.54 12.44 0.31
C PHE A 114 -7.51 11.63 1.18
N LYS A 115 -7.73 12.08 2.42
CA LYS A 115 -8.67 11.45 3.35
C LYS A 115 -10.06 11.30 2.76
N ALA A 116 -10.56 12.32 2.05
CA ALA A 116 -11.87 12.29 1.40
C ALA A 116 -12.04 11.17 0.36
N HIS A 117 -10.95 10.56 -0.11
CA HIS A 117 -10.97 9.44 -1.06
C HIS A 117 -10.70 8.09 -0.37
N ALA A 118 -10.47 8.09 0.94
CA ALA A 118 -10.24 6.86 1.67
C ALA A 118 -11.55 6.10 1.84
N ARG A 119 -11.56 4.86 1.39
CA ARG A 119 -12.69 3.93 1.55
C ARG A 119 -12.60 3.06 2.80
N LEU A 120 -11.44 3.07 3.45
CA LEU A 120 -11.15 2.29 4.65
C LEU A 120 -10.85 3.23 5.81
N HIS A 121 -11.64 3.09 6.86
CA HIS A 121 -11.43 3.70 8.16
C HIS A 121 -11.39 2.58 9.19
N LEU A 122 -10.44 2.62 10.09
CA LEU A 122 -10.19 1.60 11.09
C LEU A 122 -10.23 2.24 12.47
N ASP A 123 -10.91 1.62 13.38
CA ASP A 123 -10.87 1.98 14.79
C ASP A 123 -9.77 1.17 15.48
N VAL A 124 -8.94 1.84 16.25
CA VAL A 124 -7.84 1.23 16.98
C VAL A 124 -8.38 0.67 18.29
N GLU A 125 -8.38 -0.65 18.40
CA GLU A 125 -8.77 -1.33 19.65
C GLU A 125 -7.59 -1.37 20.62
N GLU A 126 -6.41 -1.75 20.12
CA GLU A 126 -5.18 -1.84 20.91
C GLU A 126 -3.98 -1.29 20.13
N CYS A 127 -3.01 -0.76 20.85
CA CYS A 127 -1.72 -0.35 20.29
C CYS A 127 -0.64 -0.50 21.37
N TYR A 128 0.36 -1.31 21.09
CA TYR A 128 1.48 -1.58 22.01
C TYR A 128 2.78 -1.83 21.26
N ALA A 129 3.91 -1.70 21.97
CA ALA A 129 5.23 -2.06 21.46
C ALA A 129 5.56 -3.50 21.83
N GLN A 130 6.04 -4.28 20.88
CA GLN A 130 6.43 -5.67 21.06
C GLN A 130 7.63 -5.97 20.18
N ARG A 131 8.56 -6.81 20.69
CA ARG A 131 9.58 -7.39 19.82
C ARG A 131 8.93 -8.34 18.83
N LEU A 132 9.37 -8.28 17.59
CA LEU A 132 8.78 -9.07 16.51
C LEU A 132 8.97 -10.58 16.77
N GLN A 133 10.10 -10.97 17.38
CA GLN A 133 10.42 -12.35 17.72
C GLN A 133 9.53 -12.93 18.81
N ASP A 134 8.99 -12.07 19.69
CA ASP A 134 8.11 -12.47 20.81
C ASP A 134 6.64 -12.61 20.38
N ALA A 135 6.31 -12.26 19.14
CA ALA A 135 4.95 -12.34 18.64
C ALA A 135 4.50 -13.79 18.49
N PRO A 136 3.30 -14.16 18.95
CA PRO A 136 2.77 -15.50 18.78
C PRO A 136 2.39 -15.77 17.32
N ASP A 137 2.35 -17.03 16.93
CA ASP A 137 2.14 -17.42 15.53
C ASP A 137 0.75 -17.05 14.98
N HIS A 138 -0.28 -16.98 15.83
CA HIS A 138 -1.62 -16.57 15.40
C HIS A 138 -1.67 -15.10 14.95
N ASP A 139 -0.89 -14.23 15.55
CA ASP A 139 -0.81 -12.81 15.16
C ASP A 139 -0.37 -12.66 13.71
N PHE A 140 0.52 -13.53 13.21
CA PHE A 140 0.95 -13.48 11.82
C PHE A 140 -0.16 -13.84 10.83
N SER A 141 -1.11 -14.67 11.24
CA SER A 141 -2.33 -14.93 10.45
C SER A 141 -3.21 -13.67 10.41
N GLU A 142 -3.34 -12.98 11.52
CA GLU A 142 -4.10 -11.72 11.62
C GLU A 142 -3.46 -10.55 10.86
N GLU A 143 -2.17 -10.63 10.53
CA GLU A 143 -1.48 -9.71 9.61
C GLU A 143 -1.90 -9.90 8.14
N GLY A 144 -2.81 -10.85 7.84
CA GLY A 144 -3.32 -11.13 6.51
C GLY A 144 -2.62 -12.28 5.79
N ILE A 145 -1.82 -13.08 6.50
CA ILE A 145 -1.27 -14.33 6.00
C ILE A 145 -2.40 -15.36 5.94
N SER A 146 -2.62 -15.94 4.79
CA SER A 146 -3.63 -16.95 4.56
C SER A 146 -3.05 -18.35 4.59
N ALA A 147 -3.86 -19.33 4.98
CA ALA A 147 -3.51 -20.75 5.00
C ALA A 147 -4.30 -21.51 3.91
N ILE A 148 -3.62 -22.27 3.07
CA ILE A 148 -4.24 -23.07 2.00
C ILE A 148 -3.57 -24.45 1.97
N SER A 149 -4.38 -25.48 1.72
CA SER A 149 -3.91 -26.83 1.44
C SER A 149 -4.36 -27.25 0.03
N LYS A 150 -3.44 -27.84 -0.75
CA LYS A 150 -3.76 -28.44 -2.05
C LYS A 150 -4.18 -29.91 -1.96
N ASP A 151 -3.73 -30.58 -0.93
CA ASP A 151 -3.93 -32.03 -0.73
C ASP A 151 -4.81 -32.35 0.48
N GLY A 152 -5.32 -31.31 1.16
CA GLY A 152 -6.10 -31.45 2.39
C GLY A 152 -5.29 -31.90 3.62
N LYS A 153 -3.98 -32.14 3.46
CA LYS A 153 -3.12 -32.68 4.52
C LYS A 153 -2.07 -31.68 5.00
N ARG A 154 -1.48 -30.90 4.10
CA ARG A 154 -0.41 -29.96 4.42
C ARG A 154 -0.87 -28.55 4.13
N LEU A 155 -0.84 -27.70 5.16
CA LEU A 155 -1.07 -26.27 5.03
C LEU A 155 0.18 -25.56 4.55
N LYS A 156 0.00 -24.60 3.68
CA LYS A 156 0.98 -23.57 3.37
C LYS A 156 0.41 -22.19 3.66
N PHE A 157 1.28 -21.25 3.98
CA PHE A 157 0.96 -19.93 4.45
C PHE A 157 1.56 -18.88 3.50
N GLY A 158 0.79 -17.87 3.14
CA GLY A 158 1.25 -16.85 2.21
C GLY A 158 0.21 -15.76 1.97
N ILE A 159 0.48 -14.90 1.02
CA ILE A 159 -0.42 -13.83 0.60
C ILE A 159 -1.15 -14.28 -0.65
N PRO A 160 -2.48 -14.43 -0.60
CA PRO A 160 -3.27 -14.82 -1.75
C PRO A 160 -3.49 -13.63 -2.69
N ASP A 161 -3.82 -13.93 -3.94
CA ASP A 161 -4.36 -12.97 -4.89
C ASP A 161 -5.79 -12.55 -4.50
N ARG A 162 -6.43 -11.73 -5.33
CA ARG A 162 -7.78 -11.21 -5.10
C ARG A 162 -8.85 -12.29 -5.05
N ASP A 163 -8.62 -13.38 -5.74
CA ASP A 163 -9.49 -14.57 -5.76
C ASP A 163 -9.31 -15.48 -4.54
N GLY A 164 -8.39 -15.15 -3.64
CA GLY A 164 -8.07 -15.95 -2.46
C GLY A 164 -7.08 -17.09 -2.71
N LEU A 165 -6.58 -17.25 -3.93
CA LEU A 165 -5.68 -18.34 -4.34
C LEU A 165 -4.23 -17.86 -4.52
N PRO A 166 -3.25 -18.77 -4.61
CA PRO A 166 -1.86 -18.42 -4.93
C PRO A 166 -1.72 -17.78 -6.31
N GLY A 167 -0.95 -16.74 -6.39
CA GLY A 167 -0.88 -15.67 -7.33
C GLY A 167 -0.81 -15.93 -8.83
N ARG A 168 -1.65 -15.16 -9.53
CA ARG A 168 -1.57 -14.91 -10.97
C ARG A 168 -1.82 -13.45 -11.34
N ASP A 169 -2.28 -12.61 -10.39
CA ASP A 169 -2.64 -11.21 -10.65
C ASP A 169 -1.60 -10.19 -10.14
N ASN A 170 -0.43 -10.67 -9.73
CA ASN A 170 0.68 -9.88 -9.15
C ASN A 170 0.33 -9.12 -7.86
N VAL A 171 -0.73 -9.51 -7.16
CA VAL A 171 -1.11 -8.97 -5.85
C VAL A 171 -0.59 -9.87 -4.74
N GLY A 172 -0.79 -11.16 -4.87
CA GLY A 172 -0.34 -12.19 -3.94
C GLY A 172 0.98 -12.86 -4.33
N TRP A 173 1.25 -13.99 -3.72
CA TRP A 173 2.46 -14.79 -3.94
C TRP A 173 2.17 -16.02 -4.79
N SER A 174 3.13 -16.38 -5.64
CA SER A 174 3.11 -17.67 -6.34
C SER A 174 3.17 -18.82 -5.33
N TRP A 175 2.62 -19.98 -5.68
CA TRP A 175 2.60 -21.14 -4.77
C TRP A 175 3.98 -21.57 -4.27
N SER A 176 5.02 -21.38 -5.07
CA SER A 176 6.40 -21.67 -4.70
C SER A 176 6.88 -20.84 -3.51
N ASP A 177 6.33 -19.63 -3.36
CA ASP A 177 6.72 -18.66 -2.34
C ASP A 177 6.00 -18.87 -1.01
N TRP A 178 4.93 -19.68 -1.01
CA TRP A 178 4.17 -19.99 0.20
C TRP A 178 4.98 -20.89 1.15
N GLN A 179 4.97 -20.52 2.42
CA GLN A 179 5.81 -21.09 3.47
C GLN A 179 5.06 -22.19 4.26
N THR A 180 5.79 -22.90 5.11
CA THR A 180 5.26 -24.00 5.93
C THR A 180 4.65 -23.57 7.24
N THR A 181 4.94 -22.33 7.69
CA THR A 181 4.38 -21.74 8.92
C THR A 181 3.97 -20.30 8.71
N PRO A 182 3.01 -19.75 9.51
CA PRO A 182 2.64 -18.34 9.45
C PRO A 182 3.83 -17.40 9.71
N ARG A 183 4.68 -17.74 10.67
CA ARG A 183 5.89 -16.99 11.04
C ARG A 183 6.87 -16.87 9.88
N LEU A 184 7.15 -17.94 9.17
CA LEU A 184 8.04 -17.92 8.00
C LEU A 184 7.45 -17.10 6.85
N ALA A 185 6.14 -17.17 6.64
CA ALA A 185 5.45 -16.36 5.65
C ALA A 185 5.51 -14.87 6.02
N PHE A 186 5.26 -14.54 7.27
CA PHE A 186 5.36 -13.15 7.73
C PHE A 186 6.80 -12.64 7.70
N ARG A 187 7.79 -13.44 8.11
CA ARG A 187 9.22 -13.10 7.98
C ARG A 187 9.56 -12.71 6.54
N ARG A 188 9.18 -13.53 5.56
CA ARG A 188 9.38 -13.22 4.14
C ARG A 188 8.73 -11.90 3.73
N LEU A 189 7.49 -11.66 4.17
CA LEU A 189 6.80 -10.40 3.93
C LEU A 189 7.55 -9.23 4.55
N TRP A 190 7.95 -9.36 5.81
CA TRP A 190 8.65 -8.33 6.54
C TRP A 190 9.99 -7.97 5.89
N ASP A 191 10.80 -8.95 5.58
CA ASP A 191 12.09 -8.78 4.93
C ASP A 191 11.93 -8.13 3.53
N SER A 192 10.87 -8.46 2.80
CA SER A 192 10.59 -7.83 1.50
C SER A 192 10.28 -6.31 1.60
N ILE A 193 9.84 -5.85 2.76
CA ILE A 193 9.48 -4.44 3.02
C ILE A 193 10.65 -3.66 3.63
N HIS A 194 11.39 -4.30 4.53
CA HIS A 194 12.38 -3.64 5.39
C HIS A 194 13.84 -4.01 5.06
N GLY A 195 14.06 -4.96 4.17
CA GLY A 195 15.36 -5.50 3.77
C GLY A 195 15.62 -6.89 4.34
N ASP A 196 16.51 -7.63 3.67
CA ASP A 196 16.84 -9.01 4.04
C ASP A 196 17.38 -9.09 5.48
N GLY A 197 16.82 -10.01 6.28
CA GLY A 197 17.19 -10.23 7.67
C GLY A 197 16.60 -9.22 8.67
N ALA A 198 15.76 -8.30 8.23
CA ALA A 198 15.14 -7.30 9.11
C ALA A 198 14.20 -7.91 10.16
N PHE A 199 13.71 -9.13 9.93
CA PHE A 199 12.88 -9.84 10.91
C PHE A 199 13.68 -10.30 12.14
N ASP A 200 14.95 -10.61 11.96
CA ASP A 200 15.82 -11.16 13.03
C ASP A 200 16.67 -10.07 13.72
N SER A 201 16.62 -8.83 13.25
CA SER A 201 17.43 -7.70 13.75
C SER A 201 16.86 -7.03 15.00
#